data_b10dff09097caa7fe8170001c8d3c656
#
_entry.id   b10dff09097caa7fe8170001c8d3c656
#
_cell.length_a   1.000
_cell.length_b   1.000
_cell.length_c   1.000
_cell.angle_alpha   90.00
_cell.angle_beta   90.00
_cell.angle_gamma   90.00
#
_symmetry.space_group_name_H-M   'P 1'
#
loop_
_entity.id
_entity.type
_entity.pdbx_description
1 polymer ?
#
loop_
_entity_poly.entity_id
_entity_poly.type
_entity_poly.pdbx_seq_one_letter_code
_entity_poly.pdbx_strand_id
1 'polypeptide(L)'
;MGIVLARIDNRLLHGIVATQWAGRSGAQRIMIIDDTVANNELTKASMKLARPTGMAISIITEETALNNFKAGKYNDHTVFVLVKKPETLVKLTEIGVKVPELVVEIGRAHV
;
A
#
# COMPACT_ATOMS: atom_id res chain seq x y z
N MET A 1 13.73 -5.77 -5.25
CA MET A 1 12.41 -5.85 -5.86
C MET A 1 11.56 -4.62 -5.54
N GLY A 2 11.10 -4.47 -4.34
CA GLY A 2 10.30 -3.30 -4.00
C GLY A 2 8.84 -3.45 -4.44
N ILE A 3 8.24 -2.38 -4.94
CA ILE A 3 6.81 -2.36 -5.27
C ILE A 3 6.55 -3.20 -6.52
N VAL A 4 5.64 -4.16 -6.42
CA VAL A 4 5.21 -4.96 -7.58
C VAL A 4 3.87 -4.48 -8.12
N LEU A 5 3.06 -3.84 -7.27
CA LEU A 5 1.76 -3.31 -7.65
C LEU A 5 1.39 -2.19 -6.69
N ALA A 6 0.85 -1.10 -7.21
CA ALA A 6 0.30 -0.03 -6.39
C ALA A 6 -1.16 0.19 -6.76
N ARG A 7 -1.97 0.47 -5.76
CA ARG A 7 -3.39 0.74 -5.97
C ARG A 7 -3.77 2.01 -5.22
N ILE A 8 -4.45 2.90 -5.89
CA ILE A 8 -5.01 4.10 -5.29
C ILE A 8 -6.49 3.80 -5.04
N ASP A 9 -6.88 3.80 -3.78
CA ASP A 9 -8.25 3.46 -3.42
C ASP A 9 -8.62 4.26 -2.17
N ASN A 10 -9.67 5.07 -2.27
CA ASN A 10 -10.07 5.92 -1.16
C ASN A 10 -10.65 5.12 0.02
N ARG A 11 -10.89 3.85 -0.17
CA ARG A 11 -11.36 2.97 0.90
C ARG A 11 -10.24 2.18 1.54
N LEU A 12 -9.04 2.27 0.97
CA LEU A 12 -7.86 1.55 1.42
C LEU A 12 -8.10 0.06 1.51
N LEU A 13 -7.69 -0.60 2.59
CA LEU A 13 -7.85 -2.04 2.72
C LEU A 13 -9.32 -2.37 2.91
N HIS A 14 -9.95 -2.83 1.85
CA HIS A 14 -11.37 -3.13 1.87
C HIS A 14 -11.60 -4.62 1.59
N GLY A 15 -11.53 -5.41 2.64
CA GLY A 15 -11.93 -6.82 2.65
C GLY A 15 -11.52 -7.61 1.42
N ILE A 16 -12.51 -8.13 0.73
CA ILE A 16 -12.33 -9.03 -0.40
C ILE A 16 -11.47 -8.43 -1.50
N VAL A 17 -11.66 -7.13 -1.78
CA VAL A 17 -10.93 -6.47 -2.86
C VAL A 17 -9.43 -6.50 -2.59
N ALA A 18 -9.03 -6.12 -1.37
CA ALA A 18 -7.62 -6.13 -1.01
C ALA A 18 -7.03 -7.53 -1.06
N THR A 19 -7.78 -8.52 -0.58
CA THR A 19 -7.34 -9.90 -0.60
C THR A 19 -7.10 -10.39 -2.02
N GLN A 20 -8.01 -10.08 -2.94
CA GLN A 20 -7.89 -10.49 -4.33
C GLN A 20 -6.68 -9.85 -4.99
N TRP A 21 -6.50 -8.55 -4.82
CA TRP A 21 -5.40 -7.84 -5.45
C TRP A 21 -4.05 -8.27 -4.88
N ALA A 22 -3.99 -8.45 -3.56
CA ALA A 22 -2.75 -8.88 -2.92
C ALA A 22 -2.32 -10.25 -3.44
N GLY A 23 -3.27 -11.19 -3.54
CA GLY A 23 -2.97 -12.52 -4.06
C GLY A 23 -2.50 -12.50 -5.49
N ARG A 24 -3.14 -11.70 -6.34
CA ARG A 24 -2.78 -11.60 -7.75
C ARG A 24 -1.42 -10.93 -7.98
N SER A 25 -1.04 -10.03 -7.09
CA SER A 25 0.20 -9.27 -7.26
C SER A 25 1.45 -10.12 -7.01
N GLY A 26 1.32 -11.22 -6.30
CA GLY A 26 2.47 -12.02 -5.89
C GLY A 26 3.29 -11.36 -4.79
N ALA A 27 2.76 -10.34 -4.14
CA ALA A 27 3.48 -9.62 -3.12
C ALA A 27 3.56 -10.42 -1.82
N GLN A 28 4.65 -10.20 -1.10
CA GLN A 28 4.86 -10.79 0.22
C GLN A 28 4.26 -9.92 1.33
N ARG A 29 4.02 -8.65 1.02
CA ARG A 29 3.61 -7.67 2.02
C ARG A 29 2.61 -6.69 1.42
N ILE A 30 1.59 -6.37 2.19
CA ILE A 30 0.70 -5.24 1.90
C ILE A 30 1.22 -4.05 2.68
N MET A 31 1.39 -2.91 2.01
CA MET A 31 1.84 -1.70 2.67
C MET A 31 0.79 -0.61 2.47
N ILE A 32 0.17 -0.20 3.55
CA ILE A 32 -0.79 0.90 3.53
C ILE A 32 -0.07 2.16 3.97
N ILE A 33 -0.05 3.16 3.11
CA ILE A 33 0.63 4.43 3.39
C ILE A 33 -0.44 5.51 3.51
N ASP A 34 -0.75 5.89 4.74
CA ASP A 34 -1.75 6.91 5.01
C ASP A 34 -1.59 7.42 6.42
N ASP A 35 -1.41 8.74 6.56
CA ASP A 35 -1.13 9.34 7.85
C ASP A 35 -2.28 9.17 8.83
N THR A 36 -3.51 9.35 8.35
CA THR A 36 -4.67 9.25 9.22
C THR A 36 -4.81 7.85 9.79
N VAL A 37 -4.71 6.84 8.94
CA VAL A 37 -4.86 5.45 9.37
C VAL A 37 -3.68 5.03 10.25
N ALA A 38 -2.47 5.45 9.89
CA ALA A 38 -1.29 5.07 10.66
C ALA A 38 -1.34 5.60 12.09
N ASN A 39 -2.06 6.69 12.32
CA ASN A 39 -2.19 7.30 13.65
C ASN A 39 -3.47 6.88 14.37
N ASN A 40 -4.25 5.98 13.81
CA ASN A 40 -5.50 5.51 14.41
C ASN A 40 -5.35 4.04 14.79
N GLU A 41 -5.14 3.78 16.08
CA GLU A 41 -4.85 2.43 16.57
C GLU A 41 -5.99 1.44 16.30
N LEU A 42 -7.22 1.89 16.46
CA LEU A 42 -8.37 1.02 16.24
C LEU A 42 -8.47 0.59 14.77
N THR A 43 -8.33 1.55 13.86
CA THR A 43 -8.37 1.27 12.43
C THR A 43 -7.23 0.35 12.02
N LYS A 44 -6.03 0.59 12.56
CA LYS A 44 -4.88 -0.27 12.28
C LYS A 44 -5.13 -1.71 12.70
N ALA A 45 -5.69 -1.89 13.89
CA ALA A 45 -5.98 -3.23 14.38
C ALA A 45 -6.99 -3.94 13.48
N SER A 46 -8.05 -3.23 13.06
CA SER A 46 -9.03 -3.76 12.13
C SER A 46 -8.41 -4.19 10.82
N MET A 47 -7.56 -3.35 10.26
CA MET A 47 -6.93 -3.65 8.98
C MET A 47 -5.97 -4.84 9.06
N LYS A 48 -5.26 -4.97 10.19
CA LYS A 48 -4.37 -6.10 10.37
C LYS A 48 -5.12 -7.42 10.41
N LEU A 49 -6.35 -7.41 10.93
CA LEU A 49 -7.18 -8.60 10.93
C LEU A 49 -7.64 -8.99 9.53
N ALA A 50 -7.71 -8.04 8.62
CA ALA A 50 -8.18 -8.30 7.25
C ALA A 50 -7.08 -8.78 6.32
N ARG A 51 -5.84 -8.87 6.78
CA ARG A 51 -4.73 -9.27 5.90
C ARG A 51 -4.90 -10.73 5.46
N PRO A 52 -4.47 -11.04 4.23
CA PRO A 52 -4.49 -12.42 3.77
C PRO A 52 -3.54 -13.30 4.56
N THR A 53 -3.89 -14.56 4.69
CA THR A 53 -3.04 -15.54 5.38
C THR A 53 -1.69 -15.64 4.69
N GLY A 54 -0.63 -15.62 5.48
CA GLY A 54 0.71 -15.78 4.96
C GLY A 54 1.33 -14.49 4.42
N MET A 55 0.63 -13.39 4.52
CA MET A 55 1.12 -12.11 4.00
C MET A 55 1.34 -11.14 5.15
N ALA A 56 2.45 -10.42 5.12
CA ALA A 56 2.73 -9.38 6.11
C ALA A 56 1.97 -8.11 5.77
N ILE A 57 1.72 -7.28 6.76
CA ILE A 57 1.08 -5.99 6.55
C ILE A 57 1.84 -4.90 7.30
N SER A 58 2.01 -3.74 6.65
CA SER A 58 2.59 -2.55 7.25
C SER A 58 1.60 -1.41 7.06
N ILE A 59 1.37 -0.65 8.12
CA ILE A 59 0.52 0.54 8.06
C ILE A 59 1.36 1.69 8.60
N ILE A 60 1.79 2.57 7.70
CA ILE A 60 2.80 3.59 8.04
C ILE A 60 2.41 4.93 7.48
N THR A 61 3.02 5.98 8.04
CA THR A 61 2.85 7.33 7.53
C THR A 61 3.61 7.51 6.24
N GLU A 62 3.24 8.55 5.48
CA GLU A 62 3.94 8.88 4.24
C GLU A 62 5.42 9.16 4.53
N GLU A 63 5.71 9.90 5.59
CA GLU A 63 7.10 10.24 5.94
C GLU A 63 7.91 8.98 6.22
N THR A 64 7.36 8.05 6.99
CA THR A 64 8.03 6.79 7.29
C THR A 64 8.28 6.00 6.02
N ALA A 65 7.29 5.95 5.12
CA ALA A 65 7.42 5.23 3.86
C ALA A 65 8.54 5.82 3.02
N LEU A 66 8.57 7.14 2.87
CA LEU A 66 9.60 7.80 2.08
C LEU A 66 10.99 7.52 2.63
N ASN A 67 11.15 7.63 3.94
CA ASN A 67 12.44 7.39 4.58
C ASN A 67 12.88 5.94 4.41
N ASN A 68 11.97 4.99 4.57
CA ASN A 68 12.30 3.58 4.45
C ASN A 68 12.66 3.20 3.03
N PHE A 69 11.95 3.73 2.05
CA PHE A 69 12.29 3.45 0.65
C PHE A 69 13.63 4.08 0.27
N LYS A 70 13.92 5.29 0.75
CA LYS A 70 15.21 5.92 0.50
C LYS A 70 16.36 5.10 1.07
N ALA A 71 16.14 4.48 2.21
CA ALA A 71 17.15 3.65 2.87
C ALA A 71 17.30 2.27 2.24
N GLY A 72 16.48 1.94 1.26
CA GLY A 72 16.54 0.63 0.61
C GLY A 72 15.97 -0.49 1.45
N LYS A 73 15.14 -0.18 2.43
CA LYS A 73 14.66 -1.15 3.40
C LYS A 73 13.80 -2.25 2.76
N TYR A 74 13.16 -1.96 1.65
CA TYR A 74 12.26 -2.92 0.99
C TYR A 74 12.83 -3.48 -0.29
N ASN A 75 14.15 -3.34 -0.52
CA ASN A 75 14.76 -3.79 -1.77
C ASN A 75 14.63 -5.30 -1.97
N ASP A 76 14.61 -6.06 -0.89
CA ASP A 76 14.52 -7.53 -0.96
C ASP A 76 13.09 -8.03 -0.75
N HIS A 77 12.11 -7.14 -0.76
CA HIS A 77 10.70 -7.50 -0.54
C HIS A 77 9.89 -7.22 -1.81
N THR A 78 8.81 -7.98 -1.95
CA THR A 78 7.79 -7.69 -2.96
C THR A 78 6.61 -7.08 -2.23
N VAL A 79 6.25 -5.85 -2.62
CA VAL A 79 5.30 -5.05 -1.86
C VAL A 79 4.11 -4.65 -2.72
N PHE A 80 2.91 -4.87 -2.20
CA PHE A 80 1.69 -4.31 -2.75
C PHE A 80 1.38 -3.04 -1.96
N VAL A 81 1.47 -1.90 -2.62
CA VAL A 81 1.26 -0.60 -1.97
C VAL A 81 -0.18 -0.16 -2.17
N LEU A 82 -0.81 0.24 -1.08
CA LEU A 82 -2.18 0.74 -1.09
C LEU A 82 -2.18 2.14 -0.50
N VAL A 83 -2.64 3.10 -1.27
CA VAL A 83 -2.68 4.50 -0.83
C VAL A 83 -4.04 5.10 -1.10
N LYS A 84 -4.40 6.09 -0.30
CA LYS A 84 -5.62 6.85 -0.50
C LYS A 84 -5.39 8.04 -1.42
N LYS A 85 -4.21 8.63 -1.34
CA LYS A 85 -3.88 9.86 -2.07
C LYS A 85 -2.89 9.58 -3.19
N PRO A 86 -3.20 9.98 -4.43
CA PRO A 86 -2.24 9.83 -5.53
C PRO A 86 -0.92 10.54 -5.28
N GLU A 87 -0.95 11.64 -4.53
CA GLU A 87 0.26 12.41 -4.22
C GLU A 87 1.32 11.58 -3.53
N THR A 88 0.92 10.60 -2.73
CA THR A 88 1.87 9.72 -2.05
C THR A 88 2.70 8.95 -3.07
N LEU A 89 2.07 8.44 -4.13
CA LEU A 89 2.78 7.73 -5.17
C LEU A 89 3.70 8.65 -5.95
N VAL A 90 3.26 9.88 -6.22
CA VAL A 90 4.11 10.85 -6.90
C VAL A 90 5.40 11.08 -6.11
N LYS A 91 5.27 11.26 -4.80
CA LYS A 91 6.44 11.47 -3.95
C LYS A 91 7.38 10.26 -3.96
N LEU A 92 6.84 9.06 -3.98
CA LEU A 92 7.66 7.86 -4.06
C LEU A 92 8.44 7.81 -5.36
N THR A 93 7.80 8.14 -6.48
CA THR A 93 8.50 8.14 -7.77
C THR A 93 9.56 9.23 -7.82
N GLU A 94 9.34 10.34 -7.15
CA GLU A 94 10.32 11.43 -7.12
C GLU A 94 11.61 11.04 -6.41
N ILE A 95 11.55 10.11 -5.48
CA ILE A 95 12.76 9.62 -4.81
C ILE A 95 13.33 8.37 -5.48
N GLY A 96 12.84 8.03 -6.65
CA GLY A 96 13.41 6.95 -7.46
C GLY A 96 12.76 5.59 -7.30
N VAL A 97 11.65 5.51 -6.58
CA VAL A 97 10.93 4.24 -6.42
C VAL A 97 10.17 3.94 -7.69
N LYS A 98 10.29 2.71 -8.19
CA LYS A 98 9.58 2.31 -9.40
C LYS A 98 8.24 1.67 -9.04
N VAL A 99 7.21 2.05 -9.78
CA VAL A 99 5.87 1.49 -9.64
C VAL A 99 5.54 0.81 -10.97
N PRO A 100 5.79 -0.49 -11.09
CA PRO A 100 5.62 -1.17 -12.38
C PRO A 100 4.19 -1.31 -12.83
N GLU A 101 3.26 -1.38 -11.90
CA GLU A 101 1.85 -1.48 -12.24
C GLU A 101 1.04 -0.65 -11.27
N LEU A 102 0.09 0.13 -11.80
CA LEU A 102 -0.74 1.01 -11.00
C LEU A 102 -2.20 0.78 -11.34
N VAL A 103 -3.01 0.55 -10.32
CA VAL A 103 -4.47 0.46 -10.44
C VAL A 103 -5.09 1.63 -9.69
N VAL A 104 -5.97 2.34 -10.36
CA VAL A 104 -6.67 3.47 -9.75
C VAL A 104 -8.12 3.11 -9.54
N GLU A 105 -8.56 3.16 -8.30
CA GLU A 105 -9.96 2.95 -7.95
C GLU A 105 -10.50 4.20 -7.31
N ILE A 106 -11.37 4.87 -8.00
CA ILE A 106 -11.89 6.15 -7.53
C ILE A 106 -13.26 6.05 -6.91
N GLY A 107 -13.66 4.86 -6.58
CA GLY A 107 -14.83 4.71 -5.75
C GLY A 107 -16.16 4.74 -6.44
N ARG A 108 -16.28 5.13 -7.69
CA ARG A 108 -17.46 5.17 -8.33
C ARG A 108 -17.33 5.24 -9.71
N ALA A 109 -17.77 4.72 -10.04
CA ALA A 109 -17.64 4.64 -11.21
C ALA A 109 -18.02 5.25 -12.27
N HIS A 110 -17.95 5.61 -12.53
CA HIS A 110 -18.22 6.11 -13.34
C HIS A 110 -18.00 6.96 -13.73
N VAL A 111 -17.76 7.08 -13.74
CA VAL A 111 -17.72 7.83 -14.07
C VAL A 111 -17.90 8.06 -15.02
#